data_c874980ae90e3d2f99a1d4fcf8d4d765
#
_entry.id   c874980ae90e3d2f99a1d4fcf8d4d765
#
_cell.length_a   1.000
_cell.length_b   1.000
_cell.length_c   1.000
_cell.angle_alpha   90.00
_cell.angle_beta   90.00
_cell.angle_gamma   90.00
#
_symmetry.space_group_name_H-M   'P 1'
#
loop_
_entity.id
_entity.type
_entity.pdbx_description
1 polymer ?
#
loop_
_entity_poly.entity_id
_entity_poly.type
_entity_poly.pdbx_seq_one_letter_code
_entity_poly.pdbx_strand_id
1 'polypeptide(L)'
;MNKLKSLFMTVLAVLAMVLPTSFASAQEVDTNAGGTGTITVRNASQSQTYELYKLFDATVTADGTGISYKLPAGKTAANFGGDTWFDVDSKGNITAKPNADVSTPEFATWAKSFGTKVTSSTATDNTLVFTNLTFGYYFVTSSLGAVLTVDSTTPNATVIDKNTTNPTIPDSNNGGGKKILAADGKTTTSTTTAKIGDTVPFQFKFNATNFVTANGVTKQIKSYTIADTPTALTINQDSVAVKVGTQTLVKGTDYTVAFDNTGKMTVVLKWIKDDKSTIYNSPIEVSVTYSAVVTKEAKEGQAINTATLGYNSFDPTNPTDPNNPDNPNPNPTDPTPVNPQNPDDNKTTVTTHRFTLKKTNDAGETLTGAEFKLYDASTGGTEIKVVKDTDGTYRVAEASEAGVAIEAGQVVIKGLKGGTTYYLEEIKAPNGYNILTERQSIEVKENNTAQANIVNKKGGVLPSTGAIGTTLFYLVGSILLLVALVYTISKRRMNNI
;
A
#
# COMPACT_ATOMS: atom_id res chain seq x y z
N MET A 1 28.03 -30.17 13.00
CA MET A 1 27.16 -28.95 12.85
C MET A 1 26.27 -28.71 14.07
N ASN A 2 26.65 -29.14 15.26
CA ASN A 2 25.80 -29.00 16.47
C ASN A 2 26.42 -28.14 17.59
N LYS A 3 27.45 -27.33 17.30
CA LYS A 3 28.13 -26.51 18.31
C LYS A 3 27.85 -24.98 18.21
N LEU A 4 27.13 -24.54 17.17
CA LEU A 4 26.82 -23.12 16.96
C LEU A 4 25.42 -22.72 17.47
N LYS A 5 24.54 -23.69 17.79
CA LYS A 5 23.20 -23.40 18.31
C LYS A 5 23.16 -23.04 19.81
N SER A 6 24.25 -23.34 20.52
CA SER A 6 24.36 -23.13 21.98
C SER A 6 24.78 -21.72 22.39
N LEU A 7 25.35 -20.90 21.50
CA LEU A 7 25.97 -19.63 21.90
C LEU A 7 25.01 -18.42 21.93
N PHE A 8 23.89 -18.49 21.21
CA PHE A 8 23.00 -17.34 21.07
C PHE A 8 21.84 -17.26 22.08
N MET A 9 21.53 -18.39 22.70
CA MET A 9 20.52 -18.41 23.79
C MET A 9 21.09 -18.14 25.18
N THR A 10 22.41 -18.07 25.30
CA THR A 10 23.09 -17.97 26.58
C THR A 10 23.13 -16.56 27.15
N VAL A 11 22.92 -15.51 26.37
CA VAL A 11 23.08 -14.12 26.86
C VAL A 11 21.86 -13.62 27.67
N LEU A 12 20.69 -14.19 27.51
CA LEU A 12 19.56 -13.89 28.40
C LEU A 12 19.50 -14.79 29.66
N ALA A 13 20.13 -15.97 29.58
CA ALA A 13 20.26 -16.91 30.70
C ALA A 13 21.56 -16.73 31.51
N VAL A 14 22.61 -16.15 30.91
CA VAL A 14 23.95 -16.07 31.53
C VAL A 14 24.06 -15.01 32.64
N LEU A 15 23.13 -14.06 32.73
CA LEU A 15 23.11 -13.17 33.89
C LEU A 15 22.57 -13.85 35.17
N ALA A 16 22.10 -15.10 35.04
CA ALA A 16 21.55 -15.86 36.17
C ALA A 16 22.45 -17.03 36.67
N MET A 17 23.61 -17.30 36.04
CA MET A 17 24.43 -18.45 36.42
C MET A 17 25.91 -18.14 36.63
N VAL A 18 26.24 -17.19 37.49
CA VAL A 18 27.51 -17.27 38.23
C VAL A 18 27.18 -17.87 39.60
N LEU A 19 27.13 -19.19 39.67
CA LEU A 19 27.11 -19.88 40.94
C LEU A 19 28.54 -20.00 41.46
N PRO A 20 28.88 -19.40 42.61
CA PRO A 20 30.10 -19.77 43.31
C PRO A 20 29.92 -21.18 43.84
N THR A 21 30.80 -22.09 43.48
CA THR A 21 30.92 -23.43 44.10
C THR A 21 31.55 -23.32 45.45
N SER A 22 30.83 -22.81 46.45
CA SER A 22 31.19 -22.94 47.86
C SER A 22 29.97 -23.41 48.63
N PHE A 23 30.04 -24.65 49.13
CA PHE A 23 29.05 -25.21 50.03
C PHE A 23 29.15 -24.48 51.39
N ALA A 24 28.30 -23.50 51.63
CA ALA A 24 28.09 -22.96 52.96
C ALA A 24 26.97 -23.76 53.64
N SER A 25 27.21 -24.17 54.86
CA SER A 25 26.24 -24.86 55.72
C SER A 25 24.96 -24.03 55.84
N ALA A 26 23.82 -24.65 55.60
CA ALA A 26 22.53 -23.99 55.68
C ALA A 26 22.26 -23.48 57.12
N GLN A 27 22.37 -22.19 57.33
CA GLN A 27 21.76 -21.50 58.43
C GLN A 27 20.26 -21.36 58.10
N GLU A 28 19.39 -21.61 59.09
CA GLU A 28 17.94 -21.43 58.95
C GLU A 28 17.69 -19.97 58.47
N VAL A 29 17.24 -19.80 57.26
CA VAL A 29 17.01 -18.47 56.69
C VAL A 29 15.58 -18.06 57.01
N ASP A 30 15.45 -16.93 57.68
CA ASP A 30 14.18 -16.26 57.95
C ASP A 30 13.47 -16.02 56.58
N THR A 31 12.36 -16.72 56.38
CA THR A 31 11.54 -16.63 55.15
C THR A 31 10.91 -15.22 54.95
N ASN A 32 11.08 -14.31 55.94
CA ASN A 32 10.65 -12.91 55.89
C ASN A 32 11.74 -11.93 55.44
N ALA A 33 12.95 -12.36 55.12
CA ALA A 33 13.98 -11.50 54.52
C ALA A 33 13.72 -11.19 53.02
N GLY A 34 12.45 -11.25 52.58
CA GLY A 34 12.04 -11.02 51.24
C GLY A 34 11.79 -9.54 50.95
N GLY A 35 12.64 -8.94 50.20
CA GLY A 35 12.34 -7.66 49.54
C GLY A 35 11.27 -7.84 48.44
N THR A 36 10.81 -6.73 47.92
CA THR A 36 9.95 -6.70 46.74
C THR A 36 10.69 -6.08 45.56
N GLY A 37 10.42 -6.59 44.39
CA GLY A 37 11.01 -6.08 43.15
C GLY A 37 9.97 -5.88 42.06
N THR A 38 10.47 -5.60 40.89
CA THR A 38 9.65 -5.37 39.67
C THR A 38 10.15 -6.21 38.51
N ILE A 39 9.24 -6.55 37.61
CA ILE A 39 9.59 -7.08 36.25
C ILE A 39 9.03 -6.12 35.25
N THR A 40 9.91 -5.54 34.43
CA THR A 40 9.55 -4.68 33.30
C THR A 40 9.62 -5.47 32.00
N VAL A 41 8.50 -5.57 31.32
CA VAL A 41 8.44 -6.10 29.94
C VAL A 41 8.60 -4.92 28.99
N ARG A 42 9.70 -4.86 28.26
CA ARG A 42 9.93 -3.90 27.18
C ARG A 42 9.52 -4.49 25.84
N ASN A 43 9.16 -3.63 24.88
CA ASN A 43 8.58 -4.01 23.57
C ASN A 43 7.30 -4.84 23.72
N ALA A 44 6.56 -4.63 24.79
CA ALA A 44 5.26 -5.28 24.94
C ALA A 44 4.34 -4.91 23.78
N SER A 45 3.66 -5.91 23.23
CA SER A 45 2.68 -5.70 22.16
C SER A 45 1.39 -5.12 22.73
N GLN A 46 0.96 -3.96 22.23
CA GLN A 46 -0.28 -3.32 22.66
C GLN A 46 -1.47 -4.28 22.49
N SER A 47 -2.36 -4.30 23.47
CA SER A 47 -3.51 -5.20 23.59
C SER A 47 -3.16 -6.68 23.84
N GLN A 48 -1.88 -7.04 23.92
CA GLN A 48 -1.47 -8.38 24.34
C GLN A 48 -1.51 -8.50 25.87
N THR A 49 -2.08 -9.61 26.35
CA THR A 49 -2.07 -9.94 27.80
C THR A 49 -0.85 -10.78 28.12
N TYR A 50 -0.10 -10.30 29.10
CA TYR A 50 1.07 -10.98 29.67
C TYR A 50 0.67 -11.56 31.03
N GLU A 51 1.02 -12.84 31.25
CA GLU A 51 0.78 -13.54 32.48
C GLU A 51 2.11 -13.78 33.19
N LEU A 52 2.13 -13.56 34.50
CA LEU A 52 3.29 -13.75 35.39
C LEU A 52 3.07 -14.96 36.27
N TYR A 53 3.99 -15.91 36.21
CA TYR A 53 4.00 -17.10 37.05
C TYR A 53 5.25 -17.12 37.93
N LYS A 54 5.09 -17.42 39.22
CA LYS A 54 6.19 -17.69 40.12
C LYS A 54 6.48 -19.19 40.11
N LEU A 55 7.71 -19.56 39.77
CA LEU A 55 8.14 -20.95 39.72
C LEU A 55 8.77 -21.39 41.03
N PHE A 56 9.68 -20.57 41.59
CA PHE A 56 10.40 -20.88 42.82
C PHE A 56 10.43 -19.66 43.74
N ASP A 57 10.47 -19.92 45.07
CA ASP A 57 10.81 -18.91 46.05
C ASP A 57 12.32 -18.71 46.11
N ALA A 58 12.78 -17.47 46.23
CA ALA A 58 14.19 -17.18 46.42
C ALA A 58 14.41 -16.77 47.88
N THR A 59 15.48 -17.30 48.48
CA THR A 59 16.00 -16.90 49.78
C THR A 59 17.38 -16.28 49.58
N VAL A 60 17.67 -15.22 50.31
CA VAL A 60 18.88 -14.41 50.12
C VAL A 60 19.65 -14.41 51.43
N THR A 61 20.99 -14.48 51.36
CA THR A 61 21.85 -14.34 52.57
C THR A 61 21.69 -12.93 53.15
N ALA A 62 22.00 -12.78 54.45
CA ALA A 62 21.86 -11.50 55.14
C ALA A 62 22.68 -10.35 54.52
N ASP A 63 23.80 -10.66 53.86
CA ASP A 63 24.65 -9.73 53.13
C ASP A 63 24.20 -9.50 51.69
N GLY A 64 23.10 -10.18 51.23
CA GLY A 64 22.55 -10.04 49.91
C GLY A 64 23.38 -10.66 48.77
N THR A 65 24.46 -11.37 49.07
CA THR A 65 25.40 -11.88 48.06
C THR A 65 25.11 -13.32 47.61
N GLY A 66 24.38 -14.11 48.42
CA GLY A 66 24.03 -15.50 48.13
C GLY A 66 22.52 -15.66 47.88
N ILE A 67 22.16 -16.42 46.87
CA ILE A 67 20.76 -16.71 46.48
C ILE A 67 20.57 -18.21 46.46
N SER A 68 19.47 -18.70 47.02
CA SER A 68 19.04 -20.11 46.93
C SER A 68 17.56 -20.14 46.55
N TYR A 69 17.20 -21.11 45.73
CA TYR A 69 15.82 -21.32 45.31
C TYR A 69 15.22 -22.54 45.96
N LYS A 70 13.94 -22.43 46.34
CA LYS A 70 13.16 -23.51 46.94
C LYS A 70 11.83 -23.72 46.26
N LEU A 71 11.30 -24.92 46.37
CA LEU A 71 9.91 -25.18 45.98
C LEU A 71 8.97 -24.27 46.74
N PRO A 72 7.98 -23.63 46.06
CA PRO A 72 6.95 -22.87 46.74
C PRO A 72 6.12 -23.73 47.69
N ALA A 73 5.48 -23.09 48.68
CA ALA A 73 4.58 -23.78 49.60
C ALA A 73 3.50 -24.58 48.85
N GLY A 74 3.29 -25.84 49.26
CA GLY A 74 2.33 -26.75 48.62
C GLY A 74 2.86 -27.49 47.38
N LYS A 75 4.07 -27.20 46.93
CA LYS A 75 4.75 -27.97 45.86
C LYS A 75 5.72 -28.97 46.49
N THR A 76 5.83 -30.14 45.88
CA THR A 76 6.72 -31.24 46.34
C THR A 76 7.55 -31.79 45.17
N ALA A 77 8.63 -32.48 45.45
CA ALA A 77 9.41 -33.17 44.42
C ALA A 77 8.56 -34.16 43.62
N ALA A 78 7.54 -34.80 44.24
CA ALA A 78 6.67 -35.73 43.56
C ALA A 78 5.77 -35.13 42.49
N ASN A 79 5.41 -33.83 42.61
CA ASN A 79 4.57 -33.10 41.62
C ASN A 79 5.35 -32.05 40.82
N PHE A 80 6.70 -32.15 40.82
CA PHE A 80 7.58 -31.15 40.23
C PHE A 80 7.53 -31.17 38.69
N GLY A 81 7.79 -32.34 38.11
CA GLY A 81 7.75 -32.53 36.64
C GLY A 81 8.73 -31.69 35.82
N GLY A 82 9.65 -30.99 36.48
CA GLY A 82 10.68 -30.13 35.87
C GLY A 82 12.08 -30.75 35.82
N ASP A 83 12.17 -32.09 35.97
CA ASP A 83 13.43 -32.83 36.05
C ASP A 83 14.30 -32.73 34.77
N THR A 84 13.76 -32.26 33.69
CA THR A 84 14.54 -31.95 32.45
C THR A 84 15.47 -30.75 32.67
N TRP A 85 15.07 -29.74 33.50
CA TRP A 85 15.78 -28.48 33.65
C TRP A 85 16.40 -28.27 35.00
N PHE A 86 15.83 -28.88 36.07
CA PHE A 86 16.23 -28.66 37.46
C PHE A 86 16.32 -29.97 38.24
N ASP A 87 17.15 -29.96 39.25
CA ASP A 87 17.17 -30.96 40.31
C ASP A 87 16.52 -30.41 41.58
N VAL A 88 15.76 -31.24 42.27
CA VAL A 88 15.13 -30.96 43.55
C VAL A 88 15.66 -31.87 44.62
N ASP A 89 16.30 -31.37 45.67
CA ASP A 89 16.77 -32.19 46.78
C ASP A 89 15.64 -32.57 47.75
N SER A 90 15.97 -33.43 48.73
CA SER A 90 15.01 -33.90 49.75
C SER A 90 14.46 -32.78 50.65
N LYS A 91 15.07 -31.61 50.67
CA LYS A 91 14.66 -30.40 51.43
C LYS A 91 13.93 -29.40 50.57
N GLY A 92 13.71 -29.69 49.29
CA GLY A 92 13.04 -28.82 48.33
C GLY A 92 13.91 -27.73 47.73
N ASN A 93 15.23 -27.79 47.90
CA ASN A 93 16.13 -26.84 47.25
C ASN A 93 16.24 -27.17 45.76
N ILE A 94 16.28 -26.11 44.91
CA ILE A 94 16.33 -26.20 43.45
C ILE A 94 17.73 -25.89 42.95
N THR A 95 18.24 -26.71 42.07
CA THR A 95 19.50 -26.51 41.32
C THR A 95 19.29 -26.67 39.85
N ALA A 96 19.80 -25.75 39.04
CA ALA A 96 19.73 -25.88 37.60
C ALA A 96 20.64 -27.00 37.10
N LYS A 97 20.15 -27.80 36.17
CA LYS A 97 20.98 -28.82 35.51
C LYS A 97 21.99 -28.22 34.54
N PRO A 98 23.17 -28.80 34.40
CA PRO A 98 24.11 -28.37 33.35
C PRO A 98 23.46 -28.40 31.96
N ASN A 99 23.60 -27.35 31.20
CA ASN A 99 23.05 -27.21 29.84
C ASN A 99 21.50 -27.24 29.74
N ALA A 100 20.78 -26.99 30.82
CA ALA A 100 19.32 -26.86 30.79
C ALA A 100 18.93 -25.69 29.84
N ASP A 101 18.09 -25.96 28.85
CA ASP A 101 17.56 -24.94 27.94
C ASP A 101 16.13 -24.56 28.35
N VAL A 102 16.02 -23.42 29.00
CA VAL A 102 14.75 -22.87 29.52
C VAL A 102 14.01 -21.98 28.49
N SER A 103 14.48 -21.97 27.24
CA SER A 103 13.87 -21.18 26.14
C SER A 103 12.96 -22.02 25.22
N THR A 104 12.75 -23.28 25.56
CA THR A 104 11.97 -24.21 24.74
C THR A 104 10.45 -24.07 24.96
N PRO A 105 9.61 -24.41 23.97
CA PRO A 105 8.15 -24.47 24.13
C PRO A 105 7.71 -25.46 25.23
N GLU A 106 8.46 -26.55 25.41
CA GLU A 106 8.24 -27.56 26.44
C GLU A 106 8.44 -26.96 27.84
N PHE A 107 9.51 -26.16 28.02
CA PHE A 107 9.72 -25.41 29.25
C PHE A 107 8.57 -24.45 29.52
N ALA A 108 8.15 -23.67 28.54
CA ALA A 108 7.04 -22.70 28.68
C ALA A 108 5.74 -23.41 29.09
N THR A 109 5.45 -24.59 28.50
CA THR A 109 4.29 -25.41 28.86
C THR A 109 4.37 -25.89 30.31
N TRP A 110 5.51 -26.44 30.72
CA TRP A 110 5.75 -26.86 32.10
C TRP A 110 5.65 -25.68 33.07
N ALA A 111 6.28 -24.55 32.79
CA ALA A 111 6.31 -23.37 33.65
C ALA A 111 4.90 -22.83 33.92
N LYS A 112 4.00 -22.83 32.94
CA LYS A 112 2.58 -22.48 33.13
C LYS A 112 1.83 -23.51 33.96
N SER A 113 2.09 -24.78 33.76
CA SER A 113 1.43 -25.88 34.51
C SER A 113 1.91 -25.95 35.96
N PHE A 114 3.21 -25.85 36.18
CA PHE A 114 3.84 -25.97 37.51
C PHE A 114 3.73 -24.67 38.30
N GLY A 115 4.00 -23.52 37.65
CA GLY A 115 4.07 -22.22 38.31
C GLY A 115 2.76 -21.78 38.95
N THR A 116 2.86 -20.93 39.94
CA THR A 116 1.71 -20.24 40.52
C THR A 116 1.49 -18.93 39.79
N LYS A 117 0.33 -18.76 39.16
CA LYS A 117 -0.02 -17.51 38.49
C LYS A 117 -0.13 -16.38 39.52
N VAL A 118 0.75 -15.39 39.41
CA VAL A 118 0.79 -14.23 40.33
C VAL A 118 -0.22 -13.17 39.89
N THR A 119 -0.17 -12.82 38.60
CA THR A 119 -1.03 -11.80 38.00
C THR A 119 -1.04 -11.90 36.49
N SER A 120 -1.92 -11.13 35.85
CA SER A 120 -1.88 -10.86 34.42
C SER A 120 -2.17 -9.39 34.20
N SER A 121 -1.59 -8.82 33.13
CA SER A 121 -1.84 -7.44 32.73
C SER A 121 -1.78 -7.32 31.21
N THR A 122 -2.67 -6.50 30.65
CA THR A 122 -2.69 -6.21 29.22
C THR A 122 -1.88 -4.95 28.94
N ALA A 123 -0.94 -5.04 28.01
CA ALA A 123 -0.11 -3.91 27.64
C ALA A 123 -0.94 -2.82 26.93
N THR A 124 -0.84 -1.60 27.43
CA THR A 124 -1.45 -0.39 26.84
C THR A 124 -0.46 0.36 25.93
N ASP A 125 0.82 0.11 26.13
CA ASP A 125 1.92 0.68 25.35
C ASP A 125 3.05 -0.35 25.18
N ASN A 126 4.24 0.08 24.78
CA ASN A 126 5.39 -0.80 24.58
C ASN A 126 6.14 -1.18 25.86
N THR A 127 5.61 -0.81 27.03
CA THR A 127 6.21 -1.14 28.33
C THR A 127 5.12 -1.58 29.30
N LEU A 128 5.32 -2.73 29.91
CA LEU A 128 4.45 -3.26 30.97
C LEU A 128 5.28 -3.53 32.23
N VAL A 129 4.80 -3.13 33.38
CA VAL A 129 5.52 -3.33 34.64
C VAL A 129 4.67 -4.13 35.63
N PHE A 130 5.21 -5.24 36.11
CA PHE A 130 4.69 -5.97 37.27
C PHE A 130 5.45 -5.48 38.52
N THR A 131 4.72 -5.05 39.53
CA THR A 131 5.28 -4.46 40.77
C THR A 131 4.99 -5.31 42.00
N ASN A 132 5.66 -5.00 43.08
CA ASN A 132 5.46 -5.66 44.42
C ASN A 132 5.68 -7.18 44.39
N LEU A 133 6.64 -7.64 43.57
CA LEU A 133 6.97 -9.06 43.44
C LEU A 133 7.91 -9.49 44.56
N THR A 134 7.54 -10.51 45.32
CA THR A 134 8.46 -11.14 46.30
C THR A 134 9.65 -11.77 45.58
N PHE A 135 10.79 -11.88 46.21
CA PHE A 135 11.95 -12.52 45.61
C PHE A 135 11.64 -13.94 45.14
N GLY A 136 12.11 -14.31 43.96
CA GLY A 136 11.80 -15.62 43.34
C GLY A 136 12.30 -15.75 41.92
N TYR A 137 12.02 -16.92 41.35
CA TYR A 137 12.26 -17.24 39.97
C TYR A 137 10.92 -17.21 39.22
N TYR A 138 10.83 -16.37 38.21
CA TYR A 138 9.57 -16.07 37.53
C TYR A 138 9.59 -16.43 36.05
N PHE A 139 8.43 -16.80 35.54
CA PHE A 139 8.16 -16.96 34.10
C PHE A 139 7.12 -15.92 33.67
N VAL A 140 7.46 -15.19 32.63
CA VAL A 140 6.54 -14.25 31.96
C VAL A 140 6.12 -14.86 30.62
N THR A 141 4.82 -14.90 30.35
CA THR A 141 4.35 -15.28 29.03
C THR A 141 4.63 -14.13 28.07
N SER A 142 5.40 -14.40 27.05
CA SER A 142 5.64 -13.55 25.90
C SER A 142 5.58 -14.42 24.65
N SER A 143 5.79 -13.89 23.47
CA SER A 143 5.80 -14.69 22.23
C SER A 143 6.78 -15.88 22.27
N LEU A 144 7.88 -15.74 23.04
CA LEU A 144 8.88 -16.80 23.25
C LEU A 144 8.93 -17.34 24.67
N GLY A 145 8.23 -16.69 25.61
CA GLY A 145 8.44 -16.92 27.04
C GLY A 145 9.77 -16.32 27.53
N ALA A 146 9.83 -16.03 28.81
CA ALA A 146 11.06 -15.57 29.47
C ALA A 146 11.06 -15.99 30.93
N VAL A 147 12.21 -16.36 31.46
CA VAL A 147 12.43 -16.61 32.87
C VAL A 147 13.36 -15.57 33.44
N LEU A 148 13.07 -15.12 34.66
CA LEU A 148 13.79 -14.05 35.33
C LEU A 148 13.92 -14.32 36.81
N THR A 149 15.05 -13.90 37.35
CA THR A 149 15.26 -13.81 38.79
C THR A 149 14.92 -12.41 39.25
N VAL A 150 14.15 -12.32 40.34
CA VAL A 150 13.97 -11.09 41.12
C VAL A 150 14.49 -11.35 42.52
N ASP A 151 15.54 -10.63 42.90
CA ASP A 151 16.22 -10.79 44.20
C ASP A 151 16.89 -9.48 44.64
N SER A 152 17.66 -9.53 45.73
CA SER A 152 18.35 -8.35 46.27
C SER A 152 19.43 -7.80 45.32
N THR A 153 19.97 -8.61 44.40
CA THR A 153 20.98 -8.18 43.41
C THR A 153 20.34 -7.70 42.12
N THR A 154 19.12 -8.18 41.82
CA THR A 154 18.36 -7.81 40.62
C THR A 154 16.90 -7.52 41.00
N PRO A 155 16.63 -6.48 41.84
CA PRO A 155 15.28 -6.17 42.28
C PRO A 155 14.39 -5.62 41.15
N ASN A 156 14.98 -5.11 40.05
CA ASN A 156 14.29 -4.55 38.89
C ASN A 156 14.69 -5.32 37.64
N ALA A 157 14.13 -6.50 37.46
CA ALA A 157 14.40 -7.32 36.29
C ALA A 157 13.71 -6.76 35.04
N THR A 158 14.34 -6.93 33.88
CA THR A 158 13.77 -6.51 32.58
C THR A 158 13.76 -7.69 31.63
N VAL A 159 12.63 -7.90 30.98
CA VAL A 159 12.49 -8.79 29.83
C VAL A 159 12.16 -7.98 28.58
N ILE A 160 12.75 -8.35 27.45
CA ILE A 160 12.40 -7.78 26.14
C ILE A 160 11.50 -8.80 25.46
N ASP A 161 10.25 -8.41 25.20
CA ASP A 161 9.38 -9.23 24.36
C ASP A 161 9.90 -9.15 22.92
N LYS A 162 10.42 -10.28 22.46
CA LYS A 162 10.89 -10.46 21.09
C LYS A 162 9.71 -10.98 20.28
N ASN A 163 8.71 -10.14 20.03
CA ASN A 163 7.60 -10.49 19.17
C ASN A 163 8.13 -10.93 17.80
N THR A 164 8.07 -12.23 17.54
CA THR A 164 8.73 -12.89 16.40
C THR A 164 7.83 -13.07 15.19
N THR A 165 6.67 -12.42 15.16
CA THR A 165 5.90 -12.33 13.92
C THR A 165 6.69 -11.50 12.92
N ASN A 166 7.04 -12.11 11.79
CA ASN A 166 7.72 -11.40 10.72
C ASN A 166 6.79 -10.32 10.12
N PRO A 167 7.33 -9.23 9.58
CA PRO A 167 6.51 -8.26 8.87
C PRO A 167 5.82 -8.94 7.69
N THR A 168 4.58 -8.55 7.41
CA THR A 168 3.76 -9.15 6.36
C THR A 168 3.07 -8.09 5.53
N ILE A 169 2.87 -8.38 4.25
CA ILE A 169 1.93 -7.67 3.39
C ILE A 169 0.63 -8.48 3.42
N PRO A 170 -0.43 -8.00 4.10
CA PRO A 170 -1.70 -8.72 4.16
C PRO A 170 -2.32 -8.86 2.77
N ASP A 171 -3.15 -9.90 2.60
CA ASP A 171 -3.94 -10.12 1.40
C ASP A 171 -4.76 -8.87 1.04
N SER A 172 -4.82 -8.57 -0.22
CA SER A 172 -5.55 -7.44 -0.79
C SER A 172 -7.07 -7.47 -0.47
N ASN A 173 -7.66 -8.63 -0.29
CA ASN A 173 -9.06 -8.78 0.16
C ASN A 173 -9.26 -8.34 1.61
N ASN A 174 -8.18 -8.31 2.40
CA ASN A 174 -8.16 -7.82 3.78
C ASN A 174 -7.68 -6.36 3.88
N GLY A 175 -7.68 -5.61 2.77
CA GLY A 175 -7.32 -4.19 2.73
C GLY A 175 -5.80 -3.92 2.80
N GLY A 176 -4.96 -4.97 2.71
CA GLY A 176 -3.50 -4.85 2.67
C GLY A 176 -2.95 -4.64 1.27
N GLY A 177 -1.61 -4.54 1.19
CA GLY A 177 -0.90 -4.40 -0.07
C GLY A 177 -1.13 -3.07 -0.79
N LYS A 178 -0.92 -3.09 -2.10
CA LYS A 178 -1.05 -1.93 -2.99
C LYS A 178 -2.47 -1.78 -3.50
N LYS A 179 -3.05 -0.58 -3.34
CA LYS A 179 -4.43 -0.27 -3.74
C LYS A 179 -4.55 1.12 -4.35
N ILE A 180 -5.60 1.30 -5.12
CA ILE A 180 -6.11 2.60 -5.58
C ILE A 180 -7.25 2.99 -4.62
N LEU A 181 -7.24 4.23 -4.13
CA LEU A 181 -8.32 4.78 -3.30
C LEU A 181 -9.42 5.35 -4.20
N ALA A 182 -10.67 5.06 -3.87
CA ALA A 182 -11.79 5.75 -4.49
C ALA A 182 -11.91 7.20 -3.97
N ALA A 183 -12.78 7.98 -4.60
CA ALA A 183 -13.02 9.38 -4.21
C ALA A 183 -13.53 9.56 -2.77
N ASP A 184 -14.12 8.53 -2.16
CA ASP A 184 -14.55 8.52 -0.76
C ASP A 184 -13.37 8.39 0.24
N GLY A 185 -12.14 8.15 -0.26
CA GLY A 185 -10.93 7.94 0.53
C GLY A 185 -10.93 6.68 1.41
N LYS A 186 -11.90 5.78 1.24
CA LYS A 186 -12.10 4.58 2.06
C LYS A 186 -12.16 3.31 1.23
N THR A 187 -12.95 3.34 0.16
CA THR A 187 -13.07 2.20 -0.76
C THR A 187 -11.78 2.04 -1.55
N THR A 188 -11.33 0.80 -1.69
CA THR A 188 -10.08 0.48 -2.40
C THR A 188 -10.30 -0.54 -3.49
N THR A 189 -9.52 -0.44 -4.57
CA THR A 189 -9.53 -1.40 -5.67
C THR A 189 -8.10 -1.61 -6.18
N SER A 190 -7.87 -2.72 -6.90
CA SER A 190 -6.58 -2.97 -7.58
C SER A 190 -6.56 -2.44 -9.02
N THR A 191 -7.75 -2.14 -9.59
CA THR A 191 -7.88 -1.66 -10.96
C THR A 191 -8.86 -0.49 -11.03
N THR A 192 -8.62 0.46 -11.94
CA THR A 192 -9.55 1.55 -12.25
C THR A 192 -9.37 2.01 -13.68
N THR A 193 -10.25 2.89 -14.16
CA THR A 193 -10.13 3.55 -15.45
C THR A 193 -9.94 5.06 -15.26
N ALA A 194 -9.06 5.66 -16.06
CA ALA A 194 -8.77 7.09 -16.04
C ALA A 194 -8.39 7.58 -17.44
N LYS A 195 -8.39 8.90 -17.68
CA LYS A 195 -7.78 9.50 -18.87
C LYS A 195 -6.37 10.02 -18.56
N ILE A 196 -5.59 10.26 -19.61
CA ILE A 196 -4.32 10.99 -19.50
C ILE A 196 -4.57 12.34 -18.82
N GLY A 197 -3.70 12.70 -17.87
CA GLY A 197 -3.81 13.91 -17.04
C GLY A 197 -4.65 13.77 -15.78
N ASP A 198 -5.39 12.67 -15.59
CA ASP A 198 -6.11 12.42 -14.34
C ASP A 198 -5.15 12.08 -13.21
N THR A 199 -5.47 12.57 -12.01
CA THR A 199 -4.76 12.23 -10.77
C THR A 199 -5.44 11.05 -10.11
N VAL A 200 -4.66 9.99 -9.82
CA VAL A 200 -5.12 8.76 -9.18
C VAL A 200 -4.45 8.63 -7.81
N PRO A 201 -5.22 8.46 -6.72
CA PRO A 201 -4.68 8.25 -5.39
C PRO A 201 -4.37 6.77 -5.13
N PHE A 202 -3.22 6.52 -4.49
CA PHE A 202 -2.71 5.20 -4.17
C PHE A 202 -2.49 5.04 -2.67
N GLN A 203 -2.56 3.80 -2.21
CA GLN A 203 -2.22 3.39 -0.85
C GLN A 203 -1.41 2.08 -0.91
N PHE A 204 -0.43 1.96 -0.01
CA PHE A 204 0.27 0.72 0.28
C PHE A 204 0.22 0.45 1.79
N LYS A 205 -0.27 -0.73 2.20
CA LYS A 205 -0.39 -1.12 3.60
C LYS A 205 0.35 -2.41 3.89
N PHE A 206 0.98 -2.46 5.07
CA PHE A 206 1.65 -3.66 5.58
C PHE A 206 1.61 -3.69 7.11
N ASN A 207 1.79 -4.88 7.69
CA ASN A 207 1.96 -5.07 9.12
C ASN A 207 3.45 -5.08 9.44
N ALA A 208 3.88 -4.10 10.22
CA ALA A 208 5.25 -3.96 10.68
C ALA A 208 5.44 -4.64 12.04
N THR A 209 6.65 -5.15 12.29
CA THR A 209 7.08 -5.73 13.57
C THR A 209 8.40 -5.10 14.00
N ASN A 210 8.76 -5.26 15.29
CA ASN A 210 10.01 -4.71 15.81
C ASN A 210 11.18 -5.68 15.69
N PHE A 211 10.87 -6.98 15.54
CA PHE A 211 11.88 -8.03 15.44
C PHE A 211 11.51 -9.01 14.33
N VAL A 212 12.52 -9.71 13.84
CA VAL A 212 12.38 -10.83 12.90
C VAL A 212 13.21 -11.99 13.40
N THR A 213 12.73 -13.21 13.16
CA THR A 213 13.50 -14.42 13.42
C THR A 213 13.73 -15.16 12.13
N ALA A 214 15.00 -15.33 11.77
CA ALA A 214 15.42 -16.11 10.62
C ALA A 214 16.53 -17.08 11.04
N ASN A 215 16.41 -18.37 10.65
CA ASN A 215 17.38 -19.42 10.98
C ASN A 215 17.69 -19.53 12.49
N GLY A 216 16.68 -19.28 13.35
CA GLY A 216 16.83 -19.32 14.80
C GLY A 216 17.53 -18.10 15.42
N VAL A 217 17.84 -17.07 14.63
CA VAL A 217 18.42 -15.82 15.12
C VAL A 217 17.35 -14.73 15.09
N THR A 218 17.13 -14.06 16.23
CA THR A 218 16.22 -12.92 16.34
C THR A 218 17.02 -11.64 16.17
N LYS A 219 16.63 -10.82 15.17
CA LYS A 219 17.22 -9.52 14.87
C LYS A 219 16.22 -8.41 15.10
N GLN A 220 16.69 -7.24 15.54
CA GLN A 220 15.87 -6.04 15.67
C GLN A 220 15.80 -5.28 14.35
N ILE A 221 14.59 -4.89 13.92
CA ILE A 221 14.40 -4.06 12.73
C ILE A 221 14.74 -2.61 13.08
N LYS A 222 15.61 -1.98 12.29
CA LYS A 222 15.98 -0.57 12.46
C LYS A 222 15.26 0.37 11.50
N SER A 223 14.86 -0.13 10.35
CA SER A 223 14.15 0.66 9.34
C SER A 223 13.34 -0.22 8.39
N TYR A 224 12.27 0.35 7.83
CA TYR A 224 11.52 -0.20 6.69
C TYR A 224 11.79 0.64 5.45
N THR A 225 11.87 -0.02 4.31
CA THR A 225 12.02 0.62 3.00
C THR A 225 10.88 0.19 2.10
N ILE A 226 10.10 1.15 1.63
CA ILE A 226 9.06 0.96 0.63
C ILE A 226 9.56 1.59 -0.66
N ALA A 227 9.66 0.81 -1.73
CA ALA A 227 9.96 1.34 -3.06
C ALA A 227 8.73 1.17 -3.95
N ASP A 228 8.42 2.21 -4.71
CA ASP A 228 7.26 2.28 -5.59
C ASP A 228 7.72 2.61 -7.00
N THR A 229 7.41 1.73 -7.94
CA THR A 229 7.86 1.82 -9.33
C THR A 229 6.67 2.09 -10.24
N PRO A 230 6.47 3.35 -10.67
CA PRO A 230 5.40 3.72 -11.58
C PRO A 230 5.80 3.43 -13.03
N THR A 231 4.83 3.02 -13.85
CA THR A 231 4.93 2.94 -15.30
C THR A 231 3.77 3.72 -15.90
N ALA A 232 4.04 4.67 -16.78
CA ALA A 232 3.04 5.60 -17.36
C ALA A 232 2.27 6.42 -16.29
N LEU A 233 2.93 6.70 -15.18
CA LEU A 233 2.46 7.51 -14.05
C LEU A 233 3.58 8.41 -13.55
N THR A 234 3.24 9.63 -13.15
CA THR A 234 4.17 10.54 -12.45
C THR A 234 3.66 10.77 -11.03
N ILE A 235 4.44 10.37 -10.01
CA ILE A 235 4.05 10.53 -8.60
C ILE A 235 4.16 12.01 -8.20
N ASN A 236 3.13 12.53 -7.52
CA ASN A 236 3.13 13.85 -6.92
C ASN A 236 3.96 13.82 -5.64
N GLN A 237 5.18 14.35 -5.68
CA GLN A 237 6.18 14.24 -4.60
C GLN A 237 5.71 14.80 -3.26
N ASP A 238 4.88 15.85 -3.27
CA ASP A 238 4.38 16.50 -2.06
C ASP A 238 3.13 15.82 -1.47
N SER A 239 2.57 14.84 -2.17
CA SER A 239 1.39 14.09 -1.73
C SER A 239 1.70 12.90 -0.84
N VAL A 240 2.99 12.56 -0.65
CA VAL A 240 3.40 11.37 0.10
C VAL A 240 3.19 11.58 1.59
N ALA A 241 2.36 10.73 2.19
CA ALA A 241 2.06 10.72 3.62
C ALA A 241 2.17 9.30 4.18
N VAL A 242 2.66 9.19 5.40
CA VAL A 242 2.85 7.92 6.12
C VAL A 242 2.12 7.95 7.45
N LYS A 243 1.43 6.85 7.78
CA LYS A 243 0.83 6.60 9.09
C LYS A 243 1.31 5.29 9.66
N VAL A 244 1.51 5.26 10.98
CA VAL A 244 1.76 4.04 11.76
C VAL A 244 0.63 3.93 12.78
N GLY A 245 -0.22 2.93 12.63
CA GLY A 245 -1.49 2.86 13.34
C GLY A 245 -2.34 4.12 13.07
N THR A 246 -2.66 4.87 14.11
CA THR A 246 -3.40 6.14 14.02
C THR A 246 -2.51 7.37 13.91
N GLN A 247 -1.20 7.24 14.15
CA GLN A 247 -0.23 8.34 14.15
C GLN A 247 0.16 8.73 12.72
N THR A 248 0.02 10.01 12.38
CA THR A 248 0.60 10.57 11.14
C THR A 248 2.05 10.96 11.39
N LEU A 249 2.96 10.49 10.55
CA LEU A 249 4.40 10.72 10.65
C LEU A 249 4.82 12.03 9.99
N VAL A 250 5.97 12.57 10.41
CA VAL A 250 6.55 13.82 9.91
C VAL A 250 7.69 13.49 8.93
N LYS A 251 7.54 13.95 7.68
CA LYS A 251 8.59 13.82 6.65
C LYS A 251 9.86 14.58 7.07
N GLY A 252 11.01 13.96 6.92
CA GLY A 252 12.31 14.49 7.33
C GLY A 252 12.71 14.16 8.77
N THR A 253 11.76 13.80 9.64
CA THR A 253 12.00 13.39 11.03
C THR A 253 11.79 11.89 11.22
N ASP A 254 10.60 11.39 10.87
CA ASP A 254 10.20 10.01 11.08
C ASP A 254 10.46 9.13 9.85
N TYR A 255 10.42 9.74 8.68
CA TYR A 255 10.70 9.08 7.40
C TYR A 255 11.31 10.03 6.38
N THR A 256 12.02 9.45 5.41
CA THR A 256 12.55 10.18 4.25
C THR A 256 11.87 9.69 2.97
N VAL A 257 11.84 10.56 1.95
CA VAL A 257 11.33 10.23 0.61
C VAL A 257 12.37 10.68 -0.41
N ALA A 258 12.75 9.77 -1.29
CA ALA A 258 13.65 10.05 -2.41
C ALA A 258 13.00 9.57 -3.72
N PHE A 259 13.33 10.25 -4.82
CA PHE A 259 12.95 9.89 -6.18
C PHE A 259 14.21 9.75 -7.02
N ASP A 260 14.27 8.71 -7.83
CA ASP A 260 15.34 8.56 -8.81
C ASP A 260 14.95 9.18 -10.17
N ASN A 261 15.87 9.11 -11.13
CA ASN A 261 15.67 9.67 -12.47
C ASN A 261 14.64 8.91 -13.33
N THR A 262 14.14 7.75 -12.87
CA THR A 262 13.06 6.99 -13.51
C THR A 262 11.70 7.30 -12.90
N GLY A 263 11.65 8.15 -11.86
CA GLY A 263 10.43 8.45 -11.10
C GLY A 263 10.07 7.43 -10.04
N LYS A 264 10.92 6.42 -9.79
CA LYS A 264 10.75 5.47 -8.70
C LYS A 264 10.87 6.19 -7.36
N MET A 265 9.87 6.04 -6.52
CA MET A 265 9.83 6.56 -5.16
C MET A 265 10.44 5.56 -4.19
N THR A 266 11.25 6.03 -3.25
CA THR A 266 11.74 5.26 -2.11
C THR A 266 11.40 5.99 -0.82
N VAL A 267 10.63 5.33 0.05
CA VAL A 267 10.30 5.80 1.40
C VAL A 267 11.06 4.96 2.40
N VAL A 268 11.82 5.61 3.29
CA VAL A 268 12.55 4.92 4.37
C VAL A 268 11.99 5.41 5.71
N LEU A 269 11.44 4.48 6.50
CA LEU A 269 10.89 4.74 7.82
C LEU A 269 11.92 4.43 8.90
N LYS A 270 12.15 5.35 9.82
CA LYS A 270 12.94 5.14 11.02
C LYS A 270 12.12 4.26 11.99
N TRP A 271 12.71 3.16 12.51
CA TRP A 271 11.98 2.20 13.33
C TRP A 271 12.53 2.07 14.77
N ILE A 272 13.73 2.57 15.01
CA ILE A 272 14.38 2.65 16.32
C ILE A 272 14.83 4.07 16.62
N LYS A 273 14.93 4.39 17.90
CA LYS A 273 15.56 5.61 18.42
C LYS A 273 17.09 5.48 18.37
N ASP A 274 17.78 6.57 18.71
CA ASP A 274 19.23 6.58 18.75
C ASP A 274 19.82 5.69 19.88
N ASP A 275 19.04 5.48 20.96
CA ASP A 275 19.34 4.52 22.03
C ASP A 275 18.96 3.07 21.68
N LYS A 276 18.60 2.80 20.42
CA LYS A 276 18.15 1.52 19.90
C LYS A 276 16.82 1.01 20.46
N SER A 277 16.13 1.77 21.31
CA SER A 277 14.78 1.41 21.70
C SER A 277 13.80 1.52 20.54
N THR A 278 12.74 0.74 20.54
CA THR A 278 11.70 0.77 19.51
C THR A 278 10.90 2.07 19.61
N ILE A 279 10.49 2.61 18.45
CA ILE A 279 9.65 3.80 18.39
C ILE A 279 8.17 3.43 18.54
N TYR A 280 7.76 2.32 17.92
CA TYR A 280 6.37 1.91 17.81
C TYR A 280 6.09 0.59 18.53
N ASN A 281 4.82 0.38 18.90
CA ASN A 281 4.35 -0.93 19.34
C ASN A 281 4.29 -1.91 18.17
N SER A 282 4.31 -3.21 18.45
CA SER A 282 4.39 -4.27 17.43
C SER A 282 3.48 -5.45 17.81
N PRO A 283 2.77 -6.08 16.85
CA PRO A 283 2.66 -5.70 15.44
C PRO A 283 1.79 -4.44 15.25
N ILE A 284 2.04 -3.68 14.17
CA ILE A 284 1.28 -2.46 13.88
C ILE A 284 1.13 -2.25 12.37
N GLU A 285 -0.05 -1.76 11.93
CA GLU A 285 -0.28 -1.41 10.53
C GLU A 285 0.47 -0.13 10.16
N VAL A 286 1.15 -0.17 9.03
CA VAL A 286 1.74 0.98 8.35
C VAL A 286 1.00 1.24 7.05
N SER A 287 0.67 2.50 6.79
CA SER A 287 0.01 2.95 5.57
C SER A 287 0.79 4.08 4.93
N VAL A 288 1.18 3.89 3.66
CA VAL A 288 1.78 4.93 2.81
C VAL A 288 0.74 5.34 1.77
N THR A 289 0.42 6.63 1.69
CA THR A 289 -0.54 7.17 0.72
C THR A 289 0.11 8.27 -0.12
N TYR A 290 -0.27 8.36 -1.37
CA TYR A 290 0.18 9.40 -2.31
C TYR A 290 -0.73 9.43 -3.54
N SER A 291 -0.50 10.36 -4.45
CA SER A 291 -1.19 10.41 -5.73
C SER A 291 -0.20 10.43 -6.90
N ALA A 292 -0.66 10.00 -8.07
CA ALA A 292 0.11 10.09 -9.30
C ALA A 292 -0.78 10.52 -10.48
N VAL A 293 -0.18 11.21 -11.45
CA VAL A 293 -0.84 11.66 -12.67
C VAL A 293 -0.60 10.62 -13.78
N VAL A 294 -1.65 10.25 -14.50
CA VAL A 294 -1.57 9.37 -15.68
C VAL A 294 -0.90 10.13 -16.83
N THR A 295 0.20 9.59 -17.35
CA THR A 295 0.98 10.23 -18.41
C THR A 295 0.60 9.74 -19.81
N LYS A 296 1.12 10.41 -20.85
CA LYS A 296 0.87 10.06 -22.25
C LYS A 296 1.34 8.65 -22.63
N GLU A 297 2.25 8.06 -21.89
CA GLU A 297 2.73 6.70 -22.08
C GLU A 297 1.60 5.67 -21.84
N ALA A 298 0.54 6.03 -21.11
CA ALA A 298 -0.66 5.21 -20.90
C ALA A 298 -1.61 5.18 -22.13
N LYS A 299 -1.31 5.88 -23.22
CA LYS A 299 -2.17 5.95 -24.40
C LYS A 299 -2.50 4.59 -25.01
N GLU A 300 -1.64 3.60 -24.82
CA GLU A 300 -1.82 2.24 -25.34
C GLU A 300 -2.63 1.32 -24.41
N GLY A 301 -3.15 1.84 -23.30
CA GLY A 301 -4.15 1.18 -22.49
C GLY A 301 -3.85 1.02 -21.02
N GLN A 302 -2.59 1.00 -20.55
CA GLN A 302 -2.30 0.70 -19.14
C GLN A 302 -1.22 1.60 -18.56
N ALA A 303 -1.50 2.06 -17.32
CA ALA A 303 -0.52 2.57 -16.39
C ALA A 303 -0.45 1.62 -15.19
N ILE A 304 0.75 1.20 -14.81
CA ILE A 304 0.97 0.20 -13.76
C ILE A 304 1.76 0.84 -12.63
N ASN A 305 1.42 0.47 -11.39
CA ASN A 305 2.14 0.89 -10.22
C ASN A 305 2.42 -0.29 -9.31
N THR A 306 3.72 -0.55 -9.02
CA THR A 306 4.16 -1.70 -8.24
C THR A 306 4.97 -1.24 -7.04
N ALA A 307 4.57 -1.69 -5.83
CA ALA A 307 5.28 -1.42 -4.60
C ALA A 307 6.10 -2.65 -4.18
N THR A 308 7.24 -2.42 -3.53
CA THR A 308 8.01 -3.45 -2.82
C THR A 308 8.28 -2.99 -1.39
N LEU A 309 8.34 -3.95 -0.48
CA LEU A 309 8.65 -3.72 0.93
C LEU A 309 9.94 -4.46 1.29
N GLY A 310 10.80 -3.82 2.04
CA GLY A 310 11.96 -4.43 2.66
C GLY A 310 12.22 -3.86 4.04
N TYR A 311 13.10 -4.49 4.81
CA TYR A 311 13.55 -4.00 6.11
C TYR A 311 15.05 -4.22 6.29
N ASN A 312 15.68 -3.34 7.08
CA ASN A 312 17.02 -3.57 7.60
C ASN A 312 16.93 -3.96 9.08
N SER A 313 17.59 -5.03 9.43
CA SER A 313 17.65 -5.54 10.80
C SER A 313 19.08 -5.82 11.21
N PHE A 314 19.34 -5.79 12.51
CA PHE A 314 20.63 -6.08 13.09
C PHE A 314 20.49 -6.98 14.33
N ASP A 315 21.54 -7.71 14.64
CA ASP A 315 21.64 -8.43 15.89
C ASP A 315 22.13 -7.46 16.99
N PRO A 316 21.28 -7.13 17.99
CA PRO A 316 21.67 -6.19 19.04
C PRO A 316 22.77 -6.72 19.95
N THR A 317 23.07 -8.02 19.90
CA THR A 317 24.14 -8.66 20.69
C THR A 317 25.47 -8.75 19.93
N ASN A 318 25.47 -8.45 18.62
CA ASN A 318 26.65 -8.49 17.78
C ASN A 318 27.06 -7.08 17.36
N PRO A 319 28.07 -6.46 18.01
CA PRO A 319 28.51 -5.11 17.65
C PRO A 319 29.18 -5.01 16.27
N THR A 320 29.50 -6.14 15.65
CA THR A 320 30.09 -6.19 14.30
C THR A 320 29.07 -6.51 13.20
N ASP A 321 27.77 -6.66 13.54
CA ASP A 321 26.73 -6.80 12.53
C ASP A 321 26.76 -5.57 11.60
N PRO A 322 26.79 -5.73 10.26
CA PRO A 322 26.91 -4.63 9.30
C PRO A 322 25.86 -3.54 9.46
N ASN A 323 24.68 -3.93 9.97
CA ASN A 323 23.55 -3.02 10.17
C ASN A 323 23.45 -2.50 11.63
N ASN A 324 24.29 -2.97 12.55
CA ASN A 324 24.24 -2.49 13.94
C ASN A 324 24.66 -1.01 14.02
N PRO A 325 23.84 -0.13 14.63
CA PRO A 325 24.19 1.28 14.79
C PRO A 325 25.53 1.54 15.52
N ASP A 326 25.97 0.62 16.40
CA ASP A 326 27.22 0.74 17.13
C ASP A 326 28.45 0.19 16.36
N ASN A 327 28.23 -0.34 15.18
CA ASN A 327 29.35 -0.86 14.40
C ASN A 327 30.28 0.29 13.98
N PRO A 328 31.57 0.31 14.41
CA PRO A 328 32.49 1.37 14.05
C PRO A 328 32.82 1.40 12.55
N ASN A 329 32.57 0.31 11.84
CA ASN A 329 32.77 0.18 10.40
C ASN A 329 31.46 -0.31 9.74
N PRO A 330 30.40 0.50 9.70
CA PRO A 330 29.11 0.07 9.16
C PRO A 330 29.23 -0.17 7.64
N ASN A 331 28.73 -1.32 7.19
CA ASN A 331 28.55 -1.63 5.78
C ASN A 331 27.11 -2.13 5.59
N PRO A 332 26.12 -1.24 5.59
CA PRO A 332 24.71 -1.61 5.56
C PRO A 332 24.40 -2.48 4.34
N THR A 333 23.71 -3.57 4.58
CA THR A 333 23.22 -4.46 3.53
C THR A 333 21.98 -3.88 2.86
N ASP A 334 21.66 -4.36 1.66
CA ASP A 334 20.37 -4.09 1.03
C ASP A 334 19.20 -4.56 1.94
N PRO A 335 18.05 -3.88 1.89
CA PRO A 335 16.89 -4.28 2.66
C PRO A 335 16.47 -5.72 2.35
N THR A 336 16.21 -6.51 3.39
CA THR A 336 15.64 -7.85 3.24
C THR A 336 14.20 -7.73 2.73
N PRO A 337 13.85 -8.36 1.60
CA PRO A 337 12.52 -8.21 1.01
C PRO A 337 11.44 -8.90 1.84
N VAL A 338 10.25 -8.29 1.88
CA VAL A 338 9.01 -8.87 2.38
C VAL A 338 8.10 -9.10 1.18
N ASN A 339 7.87 -10.36 0.85
CA ASN A 339 7.04 -10.72 -0.29
C ASN A 339 5.57 -10.83 0.13
N PRO A 340 4.61 -10.36 -0.68
CA PRO A 340 3.20 -10.62 -0.46
C PRO A 340 2.91 -12.12 -0.66
N GLN A 341 1.84 -12.62 -0.06
CA GLN A 341 1.37 -14.00 -0.29
C GLN A 341 0.94 -14.22 -1.75
N ASN A 342 0.29 -13.21 -2.33
CA ASN A 342 -0.08 -13.18 -3.74
C ASN A 342 0.72 -12.08 -4.44
N PRO A 343 1.47 -12.38 -5.53
CA PRO A 343 2.26 -11.38 -6.26
C PRO A 343 1.48 -10.17 -6.77
N ASP A 344 0.16 -10.30 -6.97
CA ASP A 344 -0.70 -9.19 -7.42
C ASP A 344 -1.09 -8.23 -6.29
N ASP A 345 -0.83 -8.56 -5.02
CA ASP A 345 -1.17 -7.72 -3.87
C ASP A 345 -0.30 -6.46 -3.76
N ASN A 346 0.80 -6.38 -4.49
CA ASN A 346 1.68 -5.22 -4.52
C ASN A 346 1.57 -4.40 -5.81
N LYS A 347 0.58 -4.69 -6.67
CA LYS A 347 0.42 -4.08 -7.99
C LYS A 347 -0.98 -3.49 -8.18
N THR A 348 -1.05 -2.35 -8.86
CA THR A 348 -2.31 -1.75 -9.32
C THR A 348 -2.22 -1.39 -10.79
N THR A 349 -3.38 -1.39 -11.46
CA THR A 349 -3.50 -1.06 -12.87
C THR A 349 -4.54 0.03 -13.09
N VAL A 350 -4.14 1.10 -13.79
CA VAL A 350 -5.03 2.14 -14.28
C VAL A 350 -5.15 1.98 -15.79
N THR A 351 -6.36 1.75 -16.30
CA THR A 351 -6.59 1.51 -17.72
C THR A 351 -7.10 2.76 -18.40
N THR A 352 -6.51 3.09 -19.55
CA THR A 352 -7.05 4.09 -20.47
C THR A 352 -7.72 3.40 -21.66
N HIS A 353 -8.64 4.11 -22.29
CA HIS A 353 -9.47 3.56 -23.36
C HIS A 353 -9.47 4.45 -24.58
N ARG A 354 -10.13 3.98 -25.66
CA ARG A 354 -10.19 4.65 -26.95
C ARG A 354 -11.57 4.51 -27.61
N PHE A 355 -11.83 5.37 -28.58
CA PHE A 355 -12.90 5.19 -29.54
C PHE A 355 -12.42 5.53 -30.97
N THR A 356 -13.16 5.06 -31.97
CA THR A 356 -12.96 5.40 -33.37
C THR A 356 -13.97 6.45 -33.78
N LEU A 357 -13.52 7.58 -34.35
CA LEU A 357 -14.36 8.56 -35.00
C LEU A 357 -14.42 8.22 -36.52
N LYS A 358 -15.61 8.03 -37.04
CA LYS A 358 -15.86 7.87 -38.48
C LYS A 358 -16.79 8.96 -38.97
N LYS A 359 -16.31 9.76 -39.93
CA LYS A 359 -17.07 10.85 -40.53
C LYS A 359 -17.60 10.40 -41.92
N THR A 360 -18.94 10.48 -42.12
CA THR A 360 -19.57 10.03 -43.36
C THR A 360 -20.63 11.01 -43.85
N ASN A 361 -21.05 10.81 -45.10
CA ASN A 361 -22.30 11.36 -45.65
C ASN A 361 -23.48 10.39 -45.43
N ASP A 362 -24.67 10.77 -45.91
CA ASP A 362 -25.90 9.97 -45.81
C ASP A 362 -25.80 8.62 -46.55
N ALA A 363 -24.91 8.48 -47.53
CA ALA A 363 -24.66 7.25 -48.27
C ALA A 363 -23.63 6.34 -47.54
N GLY A 364 -23.08 6.76 -46.39
CA GLY A 364 -22.07 6.02 -45.64
C GLY A 364 -20.63 6.16 -46.17
N GLU A 365 -20.41 7.01 -47.16
CA GLU A 365 -19.09 7.30 -47.72
C GLU A 365 -18.28 8.15 -46.74
N THR A 366 -17.00 7.83 -46.53
CA THR A 366 -16.12 8.58 -45.62
C THR A 366 -15.85 9.98 -46.17
N LEU A 367 -16.05 10.97 -45.30
CA LEU A 367 -15.77 12.39 -45.61
C LEU A 367 -14.48 12.82 -44.94
N THR A 368 -13.69 13.65 -45.63
CA THR A 368 -12.49 14.30 -45.08
C THR A 368 -12.69 15.82 -44.99
N GLY A 369 -11.85 16.53 -44.24
CA GLY A 369 -11.87 17.97 -44.11
C GLY A 369 -12.83 18.53 -43.05
N ALA A 370 -13.51 17.69 -42.28
CA ALA A 370 -14.16 18.10 -41.03
C ALA A 370 -13.16 18.20 -39.89
N GLU A 371 -13.37 19.13 -38.98
CA GLU A 371 -12.57 19.30 -37.78
C GLU A 371 -13.45 19.26 -36.51
N PHE A 372 -12.99 18.56 -35.47
CA PHE A 372 -13.72 18.39 -34.22
C PHE A 372 -12.88 18.81 -33.00
N LYS A 373 -13.59 19.19 -31.93
CA LYS A 373 -13.09 19.29 -30.57
C LYS A 373 -13.83 18.30 -29.69
N LEU A 374 -13.18 17.84 -28.61
CA LEU A 374 -13.73 16.90 -27.65
C LEU A 374 -14.04 17.61 -26.33
N TYR A 375 -15.20 17.29 -25.72
CA TYR A 375 -15.65 17.90 -24.45
C TYR A 375 -16.16 16.84 -23.48
N ASP A 376 -16.23 17.22 -22.19
CA ASP A 376 -16.79 16.41 -21.11
C ASP A 376 -18.28 16.60 -20.86
N ALA A 377 -18.94 17.57 -21.57
CA ALA A 377 -20.36 17.85 -21.45
C ALA A 377 -21.01 18.18 -22.81
N SER A 378 -22.34 17.94 -22.90
CA SER A 378 -23.13 18.21 -24.11
C SER A 378 -23.23 19.70 -24.45
N THR A 379 -23.23 20.54 -23.42
CA THR A 379 -23.22 22.01 -23.51
C THR A 379 -22.29 22.57 -22.45
N GLY A 380 -21.57 23.65 -22.75
CA GLY A 380 -20.52 24.14 -21.84
C GLY A 380 -19.43 23.10 -21.62
N GLY A 381 -19.06 22.88 -20.35
CA GLY A 381 -18.07 21.88 -19.94
C GLY A 381 -16.63 22.26 -20.33
N THR A 382 -15.70 21.33 -20.09
CA THR A 382 -14.26 21.50 -20.33
C THR A 382 -13.86 20.83 -21.64
N GLU A 383 -13.08 21.53 -22.47
CA GLU A 383 -12.45 20.94 -23.63
C GLU A 383 -11.41 19.89 -23.22
N ILE A 384 -11.55 18.67 -23.68
CA ILE A 384 -10.53 17.61 -23.58
C ILE A 384 -9.59 17.79 -24.76
N LYS A 385 -8.49 18.49 -24.52
CA LYS A 385 -7.48 18.74 -25.55
C LYS A 385 -6.85 17.43 -26.02
N VAL A 386 -6.58 17.33 -27.29
CA VAL A 386 -5.91 16.18 -27.90
C VAL A 386 -4.69 16.61 -28.71
N VAL A 387 -3.75 15.70 -28.89
CA VAL A 387 -2.54 15.85 -29.70
C VAL A 387 -2.53 14.76 -30.76
N LYS A 388 -2.13 15.09 -31.99
CA LYS A 388 -1.97 14.13 -33.09
C LYS A 388 -0.61 13.43 -32.94
N ASP A 389 -0.62 12.11 -32.83
CA ASP A 389 0.57 11.28 -32.81
C ASP A 389 1.12 11.03 -34.22
N THR A 390 2.37 10.58 -34.31
CA THR A 390 3.07 10.32 -35.61
C THR A 390 2.42 9.20 -36.44
N ASP A 391 1.64 8.31 -35.81
CA ASP A 391 0.88 7.24 -36.43
C ASP A 391 -0.47 7.70 -37.02
N GLY A 392 -0.78 8.99 -36.91
CA GLY A 392 -2.02 9.59 -37.36
C GLY A 392 -3.21 9.43 -36.42
N THR A 393 -3.04 8.76 -35.28
CA THR A 393 -4.04 8.71 -34.21
C THR A 393 -3.98 9.98 -33.33
N TYR A 394 -5.00 10.17 -32.51
CA TYR A 394 -5.01 11.25 -31.52
C TYR A 394 -4.98 10.65 -30.12
N ARG A 395 -4.36 11.34 -29.17
CA ARG A 395 -4.42 11.03 -27.74
C ARG A 395 -4.81 12.26 -26.95
N VAL A 396 -5.33 12.06 -25.75
CA VAL A 396 -5.52 13.16 -24.79
C VAL A 396 -4.16 13.84 -24.51
N ALA A 397 -4.16 15.18 -24.51
CA ALA A 397 -2.97 15.97 -24.27
C ALA A 397 -2.64 16.02 -22.77
N GLU A 398 -1.34 16.04 -22.43
CA GLU A 398 -0.88 16.42 -21.10
C GLU A 398 -1.06 17.92 -20.87
N ALA A 399 -1.03 18.35 -19.61
CA ALA A 399 -1.28 19.76 -19.24
C ALA A 399 -0.32 20.77 -19.91
N SER A 400 0.89 20.34 -20.24
CA SER A 400 1.92 21.16 -20.91
C SER A 400 1.80 21.19 -22.43
N GLU A 401 0.94 20.36 -23.03
CA GLU A 401 0.83 20.23 -24.47
C GLU A 401 -0.28 21.12 -25.05
N ALA A 402 0.01 21.75 -26.19
CA ALA A 402 -1.00 22.50 -26.93
C ALA A 402 -1.96 21.53 -27.66
N GLY A 403 -3.26 21.68 -27.43
CA GLY A 403 -4.27 20.90 -28.13
C GLY A 403 -4.39 21.29 -29.62
N VAL A 404 -4.79 20.31 -30.45
CA VAL A 404 -5.12 20.50 -31.87
C VAL A 404 -6.54 20.04 -32.14
N ALA A 405 -7.13 20.50 -33.26
CA ALA A 405 -8.39 19.97 -33.74
C ALA A 405 -8.22 18.54 -34.27
N ILE A 406 -9.25 17.70 -34.11
CA ILE A 406 -9.31 16.34 -34.63
C ILE A 406 -9.75 16.44 -36.09
N GLU A 407 -8.84 16.19 -37.03
CA GLU A 407 -9.14 16.10 -38.44
C GLU A 407 -9.85 14.77 -38.72
N ALA A 408 -11.12 14.86 -39.10
CA ALA A 408 -11.95 13.67 -39.31
C ALA A 408 -11.80 13.05 -40.68
N GLY A 409 -11.93 11.81 -40.73
CA GLY A 409 -12.07 10.80 -41.74
C GLY A 409 -12.47 9.53 -41.02
N GLN A 410 -11.49 8.64 -40.80
CA GLN A 410 -11.58 7.55 -39.82
C GLN A 410 -10.31 7.60 -38.99
N VAL A 411 -10.46 8.02 -37.73
CA VAL A 411 -9.32 8.23 -36.79
C VAL A 411 -9.63 7.64 -35.42
N VAL A 412 -8.59 7.29 -34.68
CA VAL A 412 -8.70 6.74 -33.31
C VAL A 412 -8.27 7.81 -32.31
N ILE A 413 -9.06 7.99 -31.25
CA ILE A 413 -8.76 8.86 -30.13
C ILE A 413 -8.49 7.99 -28.91
N LYS A 414 -7.28 8.09 -28.33
CA LYS A 414 -6.72 7.24 -27.26
C LYS A 414 -6.56 8.01 -25.94
N GLY A 415 -6.29 7.27 -24.84
CA GLY A 415 -5.97 7.86 -23.56
C GLY A 415 -7.17 8.42 -22.80
N LEU A 416 -8.35 7.88 -23.02
CA LEU A 416 -9.63 8.31 -22.44
C LEU A 416 -10.04 7.41 -21.27
N LYS A 417 -10.92 7.93 -20.41
CA LYS A 417 -11.53 7.17 -19.32
C LYS A 417 -12.68 6.31 -19.87
N GLY A 418 -12.66 5.01 -19.56
CA GLY A 418 -13.72 4.08 -19.92
C GLY A 418 -15.00 4.31 -19.08
N GLY A 419 -16.15 3.87 -19.61
CA GLY A 419 -17.45 4.08 -18.96
C GLY A 419 -17.88 5.55 -18.90
N THR A 420 -17.21 6.44 -19.69
CA THR A 420 -17.46 7.89 -19.65
C THR A 420 -18.00 8.33 -21.00
N THR A 421 -19.01 9.19 -21.00
CA THR A 421 -19.55 9.84 -22.20
C THR A 421 -18.78 11.14 -22.47
N TYR A 422 -18.25 11.24 -23.69
CA TYR A 422 -17.63 12.44 -24.23
C TYR A 422 -18.49 13.03 -25.35
N TYR A 423 -18.20 14.26 -25.74
CA TYR A 423 -19.00 15.02 -26.71
C TYR A 423 -18.11 15.65 -27.75
N LEU A 424 -18.38 15.36 -29.02
CA LEU A 424 -17.67 15.89 -30.20
C LEU A 424 -18.41 17.08 -30.75
N GLU A 425 -17.75 18.24 -30.82
CA GLU A 425 -18.24 19.45 -31.46
C GLU A 425 -17.59 19.59 -32.82
N GLU A 426 -18.38 19.64 -33.88
CA GLU A 426 -17.88 19.93 -35.21
C GLU A 426 -17.63 21.44 -35.35
N ILE A 427 -16.35 21.82 -35.42
CA ILE A 427 -15.93 23.23 -35.59
C ILE A 427 -15.72 23.65 -37.03
N LYS A 428 -15.66 22.67 -37.94
CA LYS A 428 -15.58 22.85 -39.41
C LYS A 428 -16.19 21.65 -40.12
N ALA A 429 -17.13 21.88 -41.01
CA ALA A 429 -17.73 20.83 -41.85
C ALA A 429 -16.91 20.59 -43.12
N PRO A 430 -17.04 19.41 -43.74
CA PRO A 430 -16.51 19.18 -45.07
C PRO A 430 -17.11 20.17 -46.11
N ASN A 431 -16.34 20.48 -47.15
CA ASN A 431 -16.83 21.40 -48.20
C ASN A 431 -18.12 20.87 -48.85
N GLY A 432 -19.13 21.71 -48.89
CA GLY A 432 -20.45 21.37 -49.47
C GLY A 432 -21.42 20.68 -48.51
N TYR A 433 -21.05 20.55 -47.23
CA TYR A 433 -21.89 19.97 -46.20
C TYR A 433 -22.24 21.02 -45.12
N ASN A 434 -23.41 20.84 -44.50
CA ASN A 434 -23.82 21.68 -43.37
C ASN A 434 -23.10 21.25 -42.10
N ILE A 435 -22.61 22.22 -41.30
CA ILE A 435 -22.02 22.00 -39.98
C ILE A 435 -23.10 21.51 -39.01
N LEU A 436 -22.73 20.63 -38.11
CA LEU A 436 -23.61 20.16 -37.03
C LEU A 436 -23.80 21.27 -35.99
N THR A 437 -25.05 21.49 -35.56
CA THR A 437 -25.42 22.53 -34.58
C THR A 437 -25.30 22.07 -33.16
N GLU A 438 -25.20 20.74 -32.91
CA GLU A 438 -25.15 20.12 -31.60
C GLU A 438 -23.96 19.16 -31.53
N ARG A 439 -23.40 19.06 -30.29
CA ARG A 439 -22.36 18.08 -29.99
C ARG A 439 -22.88 16.66 -30.11
N GLN A 440 -22.07 15.77 -30.63
CA GLN A 440 -22.38 14.37 -30.80
C GLN A 440 -21.78 13.56 -29.64
N SER A 441 -22.60 12.81 -28.92
CA SER A 441 -22.15 12.02 -27.77
C SER A 441 -21.51 10.71 -28.19
N ILE A 442 -20.49 10.28 -27.45
CA ILE A 442 -19.86 8.96 -27.56
C ILE A 442 -19.53 8.42 -26.16
N GLU A 443 -20.09 7.27 -25.81
CA GLU A 443 -19.68 6.52 -24.62
C GLU A 443 -18.43 5.71 -24.94
N VAL A 444 -17.33 5.98 -24.24
CA VAL A 444 -16.08 5.22 -24.38
C VAL A 444 -16.21 3.94 -23.58
N LYS A 445 -16.29 2.80 -24.27
CA LYS A 445 -16.44 1.48 -23.67
C LYS A 445 -15.10 0.90 -23.21
N GLU A 446 -15.10 0.19 -22.11
CA GLU A 446 -13.89 -0.45 -21.55
C GLU A 446 -13.33 -1.56 -22.43
N ASN A 447 -14.12 -2.15 -23.33
CA ASN A 447 -13.65 -3.12 -24.32
C ASN A 447 -13.06 -2.48 -25.59
N ASN A 448 -12.93 -1.16 -25.66
CA ASN A 448 -12.36 -0.40 -26.78
C ASN A 448 -13.09 -0.56 -28.13
N THR A 449 -14.36 -0.93 -28.12
CA THR A 449 -15.17 -1.13 -29.35
C THR A 449 -16.03 0.07 -29.70
N ALA A 450 -15.93 1.18 -28.96
CA ALA A 450 -16.74 2.37 -29.20
C ALA A 450 -16.41 3.01 -30.54
N GLN A 451 -17.46 3.38 -31.29
CA GLN A 451 -17.35 4.07 -32.57
C GLN A 451 -18.36 5.20 -32.67
N ALA A 452 -17.86 6.41 -32.90
CA ALA A 452 -18.67 7.58 -33.22
C ALA A 452 -18.85 7.71 -34.75
N ASN A 453 -20.03 7.34 -35.26
CA ASN A 453 -20.39 7.55 -36.63
C ASN A 453 -21.11 8.90 -36.78
N ILE A 454 -20.44 9.88 -37.34
CA ILE A 454 -20.96 11.24 -37.46
C ILE A 454 -21.26 11.53 -38.95
N VAL A 455 -22.52 11.85 -39.22
CA VAL A 455 -23.03 12.08 -40.59
C VAL A 455 -23.27 13.57 -40.81
N ASN A 456 -22.74 14.14 -41.92
CA ASN A 456 -23.16 15.44 -42.43
C ASN A 456 -24.05 15.30 -43.66
N LYS A 457 -25.03 16.18 -43.74
CA LYS A 457 -25.91 16.30 -44.93
C LYS A 457 -25.39 17.37 -45.84
N LYS A 458 -25.51 17.10 -47.17
CA LYS A 458 -25.18 18.12 -48.19
C LYS A 458 -26.02 19.38 -47.99
N GLY A 459 -25.42 20.52 -48.24
CA GLY A 459 -26.15 21.80 -48.29
C GLY A 459 -27.14 21.79 -49.47
N GLY A 460 -28.31 22.37 -49.26
CA GLY A 460 -29.30 22.55 -50.33
C GLY A 460 -28.87 23.63 -51.30
N VAL A 461 -29.21 23.41 -52.56
CA VAL A 461 -29.09 24.46 -53.58
C VAL A 461 -30.16 25.53 -53.29
N LEU A 462 -29.76 26.78 -53.09
CA LEU A 462 -30.71 27.88 -52.92
C LEU A 462 -31.55 28.04 -54.19
N PRO A 463 -32.86 28.31 -54.04
CA PRO A 463 -33.72 28.63 -55.20
C PRO A 463 -33.14 29.76 -56.04
N SER A 464 -32.90 29.53 -57.29
CA SER A 464 -32.46 30.57 -58.23
C SER A 464 -33.68 31.14 -58.93
N THR A 465 -33.93 32.45 -58.77
CA THR A 465 -35.05 33.16 -59.40
C THR A 465 -34.82 33.43 -60.90
N GLY A 466 -33.61 33.09 -61.44
CA GLY A 466 -33.24 33.45 -62.78
C GLY A 466 -33.45 32.40 -63.90
N ALA A 467 -33.52 31.10 -63.57
CA ALA A 467 -33.47 30.05 -64.60
C ALA A 467 -34.84 29.47 -65.01
N ILE A 468 -35.78 29.30 -64.04
CA ILE A 468 -37.08 28.69 -64.38
C ILE A 468 -38.08 29.76 -64.79
N GLY A 469 -38.02 30.98 -64.24
CA GLY A 469 -38.92 32.08 -64.54
C GLY A 469 -38.73 32.53 -65.98
N THR A 470 -37.50 32.71 -66.42
CA THR A 470 -37.23 33.18 -67.81
C THR A 470 -37.67 32.15 -68.90
N THR A 471 -37.42 30.84 -68.62
CA THR A 471 -37.87 29.77 -69.57
C THR A 471 -39.40 29.71 -69.66
N LEU A 472 -40.09 29.85 -68.49
CA LEU A 472 -41.55 29.88 -68.47
C LEU A 472 -42.10 31.11 -69.15
N PHE A 473 -41.50 32.29 -68.97
CA PHE A 473 -41.88 33.52 -69.68
C PHE A 473 -41.65 33.41 -71.16
N TYR A 474 -40.55 32.84 -71.67
CA TYR A 474 -40.31 32.60 -73.09
C TYR A 474 -41.30 31.59 -73.65
N LEU A 475 -41.64 30.52 -72.91
CA LEU A 475 -42.60 29.51 -73.36
C LEU A 475 -44.03 30.14 -73.50
N VAL A 476 -44.49 30.83 -72.45
CA VAL A 476 -45.82 31.48 -72.48
C VAL A 476 -45.86 32.61 -73.48
N GLY A 477 -44.81 33.42 -73.60
CA GLY A 477 -44.73 34.50 -74.62
C GLY A 477 -44.74 33.97 -76.05
N SER A 478 -44.05 32.87 -76.35
CA SER A 478 -44.06 32.26 -77.64
C SER A 478 -45.42 31.64 -78.05
N ILE A 479 -46.13 31.03 -77.10
CA ILE A 479 -47.48 30.51 -77.25
C ILE A 479 -48.45 31.64 -77.54
N LEU A 480 -48.40 32.73 -76.78
CA LEU A 480 -49.25 33.92 -77.03
C LEU A 480 -48.99 34.56 -78.37
N LEU A 481 -47.77 34.64 -78.87
CA LEU A 481 -47.37 35.13 -80.15
C LEU A 481 -47.95 34.24 -81.28
N LEU A 482 -47.87 32.93 -81.11
CA LEU A 482 -48.47 32.01 -82.11
C LEU A 482 -49.99 32.12 -82.15
N VAL A 483 -50.67 32.26 -80.98
CA VAL A 483 -52.11 32.44 -80.91
C VAL A 483 -52.53 33.79 -81.60
N ALA A 484 -51.80 34.87 -81.33
CA ALA A 484 -52.05 36.15 -81.98
C ALA A 484 -51.83 36.12 -83.53
N LEU A 485 -50.82 35.36 -83.95
CA LEU A 485 -50.52 35.16 -85.38
C LEU A 485 -51.60 34.35 -86.07
N VAL A 486 -52.06 33.26 -85.45
CA VAL A 486 -53.19 32.46 -85.93
C VAL A 486 -54.47 33.28 -85.98
N TYR A 487 -54.74 34.06 -84.90
CA TYR A 487 -55.91 34.92 -84.84
C TYR A 487 -55.89 36.01 -85.97
N THR A 488 -54.75 36.65 -86.16
CA THR A 488 -54.64 37.71 -87.24
C THR A 488 -54.78 37.08 -88.65
N ILE A 489 -54.23 35.90 -88.92
CA ILE A 489 -54.37 35.19 -90.19
C ILE A 489 -55.83 34.75 -90.40
N SER A 490 -56.48 34.23 -89.40
CA SER A 490 -57.86 33.80 -89.36
C SER A 490 -58.81 34.97 -89.67
N LYS A 491 -58.59 36.09 -89.00
CA LYS A 491 -59.35 37.34 -89.14
C LYS A 491 -59.20 37.95 -90.58
N ARG A 492 -57.96 37.89 -91.13
CA ARG A 492 -57.71 38.33 -92.52
C ARG A 492 -58.44 37.46 -93.51
N ARG A 493 -58.56 36.14 -93.30
CA ARG A 493 -59.31 35.22 -94.16
C ARG A 493 -60.80 35.45 -94.07
N MET A 494 -61.37 35.76 -92.93
CA MET A 494 -62.78 36.05 -92.74
C MET A 494 -63.23 37.39 -93.31
N ASN A 495 -62.32 38.37 -93.49
CA ASN A 495 -62.63 39.69 -94.08
C ASN A 495 -62.47 39.70 -95.62
N ASN A 496 -62.05 38.60 -96.26
CA ASN A 496 -61.84 38.46 -97.67
C ASN A 496 -62.82 37.45 -98.31
N ILE A 497 -63.95 37.11 -97.62
CA ILE A 497 -65.14 36.45 -98.10
C ILE A 497 -66.28 37.48 -98.06
#